data_1f6ad2a6b51039acd0b26738472660a5
#
_entry.id   1f6ad2a6b51039acd0b26738472660a5
#
_cell.length_a   1.000
_cell.length_b   1.000
_cell.length_c   1.000
_cell.angle_alpha   90.00
_cell.angle_beta   90.00
_cell.angle_gamma   90.00
#
_symmetry.space_group_name_H-M   'P 1'
#
loop_
_entity.id
_entity.type
_entity.pdbx_description
1 polymer ?
#
loop_
_entity_poly.entity_id
_entity_poly.type
_entity_poly.pdbx_seq_one_letter_code
_entity_poly.pdbx_strand_id
1 'polypeptide(L)'
;QVMTVSTIKELASDLSKKEINTLLIEYEATFPFQKHATLCNQLAFSRSEVQDIVSYCTSLGIEVIPLQNCFGHCEYILRHDRYAHLREDSKEVSQVCPLKIEEAKKVFREIFREVAELHPSPYFHIGADETYLLGSCAQCSQVNKSRLFVDYIKAMCEVVKEMGKKPIIWADIILMHPEAVQELPKDLIYVDWNYG
;
A
#
# COMPACT_ATOMS: atom_id res chain seq x y z
N GLN A 1 7.22 -10.36 -11.95
CA GLN A 1 6.78 -11.76 -12.14
C GLN A 1 6.02 -12.19 -10.90
N VAL A 2 4.76 -12.61 -11.07
CA VAL A 2 3.92 -13.05 -9.93
C VAL A 2 4.33 -14.47 -9.53
N MET A 3 4.56 -14.69 -8.25
CA MET A 3 4.85 -16.02 -7.71
C MET A 3 3.56 -16.87 -7.66
N THR A 4 3.69 -18.16 -7.85
CA THR A 4 2.58 -19.09 -7.60
C THR A 4 2.37 -19.31 -6.10
N VAL A 5 1.20 -19.79 -5.71
CA VAL A 5 0.91 -20.17 -4.31
C VAL A 5 1.94 -21.18 -3.78
N SER A 6 2.31 -22.18 -4.59
CA SER A 6 3.33 -23.17 -4.23
C SER A 6 4.68 -22.51 -3.92
N THR A 7 5.14 -21.63 -4.82
CA THR A 7 6.42 -20.93 -4.65
C THR A 7 6.43 -20.04 -3.40
N ILE A 8 5.33 -19.34 -3.11
CA ILE A 8 5.22 -18.53 -1.88
C ILE A 8 5.29 -19.42 -0.63
N LYS A 9 4.64 -20.58 -0.65
CA LYS A 9 4.68 -21.53 0.48
C LYS A 9 6.07 -22.14 0.67
N GLU A 10 6.75 -22.50 -0.40
CA GLU A 10 8.14 -22.98 -0.36
C GLU A 10 9.07 -21.93 0.24
N LEU A 11 8.96 -20.68 -0.23
CA LEU A 11 9.69 -19.53 0.32
C LEU A 11 9.41 -19.35 1.82
N ALA A 12 8.13 -19.34 2.21
CA ALA A 12 7.74 -19.21 3.62
C ALA A 12 8.32 -20.34 4.49
N SER A 13 8.33 -21.58 4.00
CA SER A 13 8.96 -22.70 4.68
C SER A 13 10.47 -22.49 4.89
N ASP A 14 11.16 -21.98 3.87
CA ASP A 14 12.60 -21.73 3.95
C ASP A 14 12.93 -20.53 4.84
N LEU A 15 12.11 -19.48 4.84
CA LEU A 15 12.23 -18.33 5.73
C LEU A 15 12.01 -18.72 7.20
N SER A 16 11.01 -19.57 7.47
CA SER A 16 10.74 -20.09 8.82
C SER A 16 11.94 -20.83 9.41
N LYS A 17 12.64 -21.66 8.61
CA LYS A 17 13.87 -22.36 9.04
C LYS A 17 15.01 -21.39 9.38
N LYS A 18 14.94 -20.15 8.90
CA LYS A 18 15.92 -19.08 9.18
C LYS A 18 15.45 -18.11 10.27
N GLU A 19 14.43 -18.51 11.03
CA GLU A 19 13.84 -17.72 12.13
C GLU A 19 13.23 -16.36 11.67
N ILE A 20 12.89 -16.23 10.38
CA ILE A 20 12.17 -15.08 9.87
C ILE A 20 10.69 -15.26 10.20
N ASN A 21 10.12 -14.31 10.92
CA ASN A 21 8.77 -14.38 11.47
C ASN A 21 7.77 -13.40 10.83
N THR A 22 8.19 -12.64 9.83
CA THR A 22 7.33 -11.64 9.17
C THR A 22 7.57 -11.67 7.67
N LEU A 23 6.48 -11.64 6.90
CA LEU A 23 6.48 -11.55 5.45
C LEU A 23 5.59 -10.39 5.02
N LEU A 24 6.16 -9.45 4.29
CA LEU A 24 5.43 -8.37 3.65
C LEU A 24 5.05 -8.80 2.24
N ILE A 25 3.76 -8.80 1.90
CA ILE A 25 3.28 -9.15 0.56
C ILE A 25 2.61 -7.94 -0.10
N GLU A 26 3.19 -7.48 -1.19
CA GLU A 26 2.62 -6.47 -2.06
C GLU A 26 1.72 -7.13 -3.10
N TYR A 27 0.46 -6.74 -3.13
CA TYR A 27 -0.54 -7.37 -4.01
C TYR A 27 -0.85 -6.58 -5.27
N GLU A 28 -1.14 -5.28 -5.14
CA GLU A 28 -1.62 -4.43 -6.24
C GLU A 28 -2.77 -5.10 -7.04
N ALA A 29 -2.58 -5.23 -8.36
CA ALA A 29 -3.55 -5.86 -9.26
C ALA A 29 -3.66 -7.39 -9.12
N THR A 30 -2.83 -8.01 -8.27
CA THR A 30 -2.90 -9.46 -8.02
C THR A 30 -3.83 -9.82 -6.87
N PHE A 31 -4.31 -8.84 -6.09
CA PHE A 31 -5.34 -9.08 -5.08
C PHE A 31 -6.71 -9.32 -5.73
N PRO A 32 -7.50 -10.30 -5.23
CA PRO A 32 -8.83 -10.65 -5.77
C PRO A 32 -9.93 -9.70 -5.29
N PHE A 33 -9.89 -8.44 -5.75
CA PHE A 33 -10.91 -7.44 -5.42
C PHE A 33 -12.29 -7.86 -5.92
N GLN A 34 -13.32 -7.62 -5.11
CA GLN A 34 -14.72 -7.88 -5.46
C GLN A 34 -15.44 -6.61 -5.92
N LYS A 35 -15.38 -5.54 -5.11
CA LYS A 35 -16.00 -4.24 -5.45
C LYS A 35 -15.25 -3.51 -6.56
N HIS A 36 -13.98 -3.74 -6.65
CA HIS A 36 -13.06 -3.15 -7.62
C HIS A 36 -12.47 -4.21 -8.57
N ALA A 37 -13.29 -5.16 -9.02
CA ALA A 37 -12.85 -6.31 -9.85
C ALA A 37 -12.09 -5.89 -11.13
N THR A 38 -12.32 -4.68 -11.65
CA THR A 38 -11.59 -4.14 -12.80
C THR A 38 -10.11 -3.89 -12.51
N LEU A 39 -9.69 -3.84 -11.25
CA LEU A 39 -8.29 -3.70 -10.85
C LEU A 39 -7.51 -5.02 -10.96
N CYS A 40 -8.22 -6.16 -10.92
CA CYS A 40 -7.57 -7.47 -10.98
C CYS A 40 -6.95 -7.72 -12.36
N ASN A 41 -5.71 -8.16 -12.39
CA ASN A 41 -5.07 -8.62 -13.61
C ASN A 41 -5.31 -10.12 -13.85
N GLN A 42 -4.78 -10.66 -14.95
CA GLN A 42 -4.95 -12.08 -15.31
C GLN A 42 -4.24 -13.05 -14.35
N LEU A 43 -3.32 -12.54 -13.53
CA LEU A 43 -2.52 -13.31 -12.57
C LEU A 43 -3.02 -13.11 -11.14
N ALA A 44 -4.19 -12.48 -10.98
CA ALA A 44 -4.76 -12.26 -9.65
C ALA A 44 -5.07 -13.60 -8.98
N PHE A 45 -4.72 -13.68 -7.71
CA PHE A 45 -5.10 -14.81 -6.87
C PHE A 45 -6.62 -14.87 -6.71
N SER A 46 -7.14 -16.04 -6.41
CA SER A 46 -8.47 -16.17 -5.82
C SER A 46 -8.42 -15.81 -4.32
N ARG A 47 -9.56 -15.47 -3.71
CA ARG A 47 -9.62 -15.22 -2.27
C ARG A 47 -9.21 -16.45 -1.44
N SER A 48 -9.55 -17.65 -1.91
CA SER A 48 -9.13 -18.90 -1.26
C SER A 48 -7.61 -19.12 -1.33
N GLU A 49 -6.95 -18.73 -2.42
CA GLU A 49 -5.49 -18.79 -2.52
C GLU A 49 -4.81 -17.81 -1.57
N VAL A 50 -5.30 -16.57 -1.44
CA VAL A 50 -4.78 -15.62 -0.46
C VAL A 50 -4.96 -16.16 0.97
N GLN A 51 -6.13 -16.69 1.29
CA GLN A 51 -6.40 -17.31 2.60
C GLN A 51 -5.46 -18.51 2.88
N ASP A 52 -5.22 -19.33 1.88
CA ASP A 52 -4.33 -20.48 1.97
C ASP A 52 -2.86 -20.05 2.21
N ILE A 53 -2.38 -19.01 1.50
CA ILE A 53 -1.05 -18.42 1.73
C ILE A 53 -0.94 -17.91 3.18
N VAL A 54 -1.89 -17.08 3.60
CA VAL A 54 -1.87 -16.46 4.93
C VAL A 54 -1.94 -17.51 6.05
N SER A 55 -2.83 -18.49 5.90
CA SER A 55 -2.99 -19.57 6.89
C SER A 55 -1.74 -20.44 6.97
N TYR A 56 -1.12 -20.75 5.84
CA TYR A 56 0.12 -21.54 5.80
C TYR A 56 1.28 -20.78 6.48
N CYS A 57 1.48 -19.50 6.15
CA CYS A 57 2.50 -18.67 6.80
C CYS A 57 2.28 -18.61 8.32
N THR A 58 1.02 -18.38 8.75
CA THR A 58 0.66 -18.36 10.16
C THR A 58 0.98 -19.69 10.86
N SER A 59 0.75 -20.83 10.20
CA SER A 59 1.09 -22.16 10.76
C SER A 59 2.60 -22.36 10.97
N LEU A 60 3.42 -21.60 10.25
CA LEU A 60 4.89 -21.58 10.38
C LEU A 60 5.39 -20.51 11.37
N GLY A 61 4.50 -19.78 12.04
CA GLY A 61 4.87 -18.67 12.92
C GLY A 61 5.26 -17.40 12.17
N ILE A 62 4.91 -17.29 10.88
CA ILE A 62 5.18 -16.09 10.07
C ILE A 62 3.90 -15.23 9.99
N GLU A 63 4.02 -13.99 10.44
CA GLU A 63 3.00 -12.97 10.24
C GLU A 63 3.02 -12.45 8.80
N VAL A 64 1.86 -12.41 8.14
CA VAL A 64 1.73 -11.83 6.79
C VAL A 64 1.15 -10.43 6.91
N ILE A 65 1.95 -9.42 6.58
CA ILE A 65 1.54 -8.03 6.52
C ILE A 65 1.22 -7.69 5.06
N PRO A 66 -0.02 -7.29 4.74
CA PRO A 66 -0.35 -6.89 3.37
C PRO A 66 0.20 -5.50 3.07
N LEU A 67 0.71 -5.32 1.85
CA LEU A 67 1.04 -4.02 1.27
C LEU A 67 0.13 -3.73 0.09
N GLN A 68 -0.47 -2.54 0.11
CA GLN A 68 -1.28 -2.04 -0.98
C GLN A 68 -1.01 -0.56 -1.18
N ASN A 69 -0.33 -0.22 -2.27
CA ASN A 69 0.08 1.16 -2.57
C ASN A 69 -1.12 2.11 -2.71
N CYS A 70 -0.99 3.31 -2.16
CA CYS A 70 -2.04 4.32 -2.20
C CYS A 70 -1.57 5.73 -2.58
N PHE A 71 -0.28 5.93 -2.83
CA PHE A 71 0.28 7.24 -3.18
C PHE A 71 1.16 7.17 -4.42
N GLY A 72 2.42 6.71 -4.31
CA GLY A 72 3.23 6.25 -5.44
C GLY A 72 2.82 4.84 -5.87
N HIS A 73 3.38 4.34 -6.96
CA HIS A 73 3.14 2.98 -7.50
C HIS A 73 1.65 2.61 -7.64
N CYS A 74 0.82 3.59 -8.02
CA CYS A 74 -0.63 3.42 -8.16
C CYS A 74 -1.07 3.08 -9.58
N GLU A 75 -0.19 2.54 -10.43
CA GLU A 75 -0.50 2.15 -11.80
C GLU A 75 -1.62 1.12 -11.86
N TYR A 76 -1.71 0.24 -10.87
CA TYR A 76 -2.75 -0.79 -10.80
C TYR A 76 -4.17 -0.19 -10.76
N ILE A 77 -4.33 1.02 -10.21
CA ILE A 77 -5.60 1.72 -10.09
C ILE A 77 -5.71 2.87 -11.10
N LEU A 78 -4.70 3.72 -11.20
CA LEU A 78 -4.78 4.97 -11.97
C LEU A 78 -4.79 4.77 -13.49
N ARG A 79 -4.39 3.59 -14.00
CA ARG A 79 -4.52 3.25 -15.43
C ARG A 79 -5.98 3.15 -15.90
N HIS A 80 -6.92 2.94 -14.98
CA HIS A 80 -8.33 2.79 -15.30
C HIS A 80 -9.04 4.15 -15.29
N ASP A 81 -9.84 4.44 -16.30
CA ASP A 81 -10.55 5.72 -16.47
C ASP A 81 -11.46 6.06 -15.29
N ARG A 82 -12.04 5.05 -14.64
CA ARG A 82 -12.84 5.22 -13.42
C ARG A 82 -12.11 6.00 -12.31
N TYR A 83 -10.77 5.90 -12.26
CA TYR A 83 -9.94 6.51 -11.22
C TYR A 83 -9.03 7.62 -11.77
N ALA A 84 -9.17 7.99 -13.04
CA ALA A 84 -8.35 9.01 -13.68
C ALA A 84 -8.41 10.38 -12.97
N HIS A 85 -9.54 10.66 -12.30
CA HIS A 85 -9.72 11.88 -11.51
C HIS A 85 -8.79 11.98 -10.29
N LEU A 86 -8.19 10.87 -9.87
CA LEU A 86 -7.24 10.84 -8.74
C LEU A 86 -5.78 11.12 -9.17
N ARG A 87 -5.46 11.13 -10.46
CA ARG A 87 -4.09 11.32 -10.94
C ARG A 87 -3.53 12.68 -10.55
N GLU A 88 -2.26 12.72 -10.16
CA GLU A 88 -1.50 13.96 -9.97
C GLU A 88 -1.22 14.63 -11.33
N ASP A 89 -0.81 13.86 -12.31
CA ASP A 89 -0.66 14.30 -13.70
C ASP A 89 -1.65 13.53 -14.59
N SER A 90 -2.28 14.24 -15.54
CA SER A 90 -3.27 13.61 -16.42
C SER A 90 -2.70 12.56 -17.37
N LYS A 91 -1.39 12.61 -17.63
CA LYS A 91 -0.67 11.72 -18.55
C LYS A 91 0.05 10.58 -17.83
N GLU A 92 0.23 10.71 -16.51
CA GLU A 92 0.94 9.75 -15.68
C GLU A 92 -0.02 8.99 -14.78
N VAL A 93 0.25 7.71 -14.59
CA VAL A 93 -0.64 6.83 -13.84
C VAL A 93 0.03 6.27 -12.56
N SER A 94 1.21 6.78 -12.20
CA SER A 94 2.00 6.25 -11.09
C SER A 94 1.61 6.85 -9.73
N GLN A 95 1.04 8.07 -9.70
CA GLN A 95 0.86 8.79 -8.44
C GLN A 95 -0.52 9.42 -8.30
N VAL A 96 -1.08 9.29 -7.10
CA VAL A 96 -2.31 9.95 -6.68
C VAL A 96 -2.03 11.42 -6.35
N CYS A 97 -2.94 12.32 -6.73
CA CYS A 97 -2.88 13.73 -6.37
C CYS A 97 -3.16 13.92 -4.87
N PRO A 98 -2.21 14.47 -4.09
CA PRO A 98 -2.37 14.63 -2.66
C PRO A 98 -3.45 15.64 -2.24
N LEU A 99 -3.94 16.47 -3.14
CA LEU A 99 -5.07 17.35 -2.86
C LEU A 99 -6.45 16.68 -3.07
N LYS A 100 -6.48 15.45 -3.60
CA LYS A 100 -7.72 14.67 -3.79
C LYS A 100 -8.01 13.74 -2.60
N ILE A 101 -7.80 14.27 -1.37
CA ILE A 101 -7.87 13.48 -0.13
C ILE A 101 -9.21 12.77 0.02
N GLU A 102 -10.33 13.47 -0.13
CA GLU A 102 -11.65 12.89 0.15
C GLU A 102 -12.04 11.82 -0.87
N GLU A 103 -11.70 12.05 -2.14
CA GLU A 103 -11.91 11.07 -3.21
C GLU A 103 -11.01 9.84 -3.01
N ALA A 104 -9.74 10.05 -2.66
CA ALA A 104 -8.80 8.99 -2.36
C ALA A 104 -9.23 8.17 -1.14
N LYS A 105 -9.61 8.82 -0.03
CA LYS A 105 -10.14 8.14 1.18
C LYS A 105 -11.32 7.25 0.84
N LYS A 106 -12.24 7.72 0.01
CA LYS A 106 -13.42 6.95 -0.39
C LYS A 106 -13.03 5.67 -1.13
N VAL A 107 -12.10 5.76 -2.07
CA VAL A 107 -11.65 4.62 -2.87
C VAL A 107 -10.78 3.67 -2.06
N PHE A 108 -9.76 4.17 -1.37
CA PHE A 108 -8.82 3.34 -0.62
C PHE A 108 -9.46 2.70 0.62
N ARG A 109 -10.50 3.30 1.22
CA ARG A 109 -11.27 2.67 2.29
C ARG A 109 -11.90 1.35 1.83
N GLU A 110 -12.42 1.28 0.61
CA GLU A 110 -12.99 0.05 0.07
C GLU A 110 -11.90 -0.97 -0.27
N ILE A 111 -10.84 -0.54 -0.95
CA ILE A 111 -9.69 -1.38 -1.33
C ILE A 111 -9.02 -1.99 -0.08
N PHE A 112 -8.68 -1.17 0.90
CA PHE A 112 -7.97 -1.63 2.09
C PHE A 112 -8.82 -2.58 2.94
N ARG A 113 -10.14 -2.35 3.03
CA ARG A 113 -11.05 -3.27 3.73
C ARG A 113 -11.04 -4.66 3.12
N GLU A 114 -11.14 -4.77 1.80
CA GLU A 114 -11.10 -6.07 1.12
C GLU A 114 -9.78 -6.81 1.37
N VAL A 115 -8.66 -6.09 1.36
CA VAL A 115 -7.35 -6.66 1.66
C VAL A 115 -7.24 -7.06 3.13
N ALA A 116 -7.67 -6.19 4.04
CA ALA A 116 -7.61 -6.42 5.49
C ALA A 116 -8.47 -7.61 5.95
N GLU A 117 -9.60 -7.88 5.29
CA GLU A 117 -10.48 -9.02 5.58
C GLU A 117 -9.76 -10.38 5.50
N LEU A 118 -8.75 -10.50 4.64
CA LEU A 118 -8.00 -11.75 4.45
C LEU A 118 -6.70 -11.81 5.27
N HIS A 119 -6.35 -10.74 6.00
CA HIS A 119 -5.10 -10.64 6.73
C HIS A 119 -5.34 -10.33 8.20
N PRO A 120 -5.09 -11.31 9.11
CA PRO A 120 -5.26 -11.12 10.55
C PRO A 120 -4.22 -10.21 11.20
N SER A 121 -3.10 -9.91 10.51
CA SER A 121 -2.07 -8.99 11.00
C SER A 121 -2.66 -7.68 11.54
N PRO A 122 -2.21 -7.18 12.69
CA PRO A 122 -2.61 -5.87 13.19
C PRO A 122 -1.99 -4.71 12.40
N TYR A 123 -1.13 -5.01 11.42
CA TYR A 123 -0.44 -4.02 10.59
C TYR A 123 -0.99 -4.01 9.17
N PHE A 124 -0.85 -2.85 8.53
CA PHE A 124 -1.19 -2.66 7.11
C PHE A 124 -0.21 -1.68 6.48
N HIS A 125 0.50 -2.11 5.44
CA HIS A 125 1.45 -1.27 4.73
C HIS A 125 0.76 -0.57 3.55
N ILE A 126 0.90 0.76 3.48
CA ILE A 126 0.24 1.59 2.47
C ILE A 126 1.20 2.11 1.37
N GLY A 127 2.44 1.64 1.35
CA GLY A 127 3.46 2.06 0.39
C GLY A 127 3.99 3.45 0.69
N ALA A 128 3.69 4.40 -0.19
CA ALA A 128 4.05 5.82 -0.12
C ALA A 128 5.51 6.15 -0.48
N ASP A 129 6.20 5.23 -1.11
CA ASP A 129 7.52 5.42 -1.69
C ASP A 129 7.45 6.08 -3.08
N GLU A 130 8.60 6.60 -3.51
CA GLU A 130 8.84 7.10 -4.87
C GLU A 130 7.78 8.08 -5.41
N THR A 131 7.25 8.96 -4.56
CA THR A 131 6.25 9.95 -4.97
C THR A 131 6.88 11.14 -5.72
N TYR A 132 7.57 10.86 -6.82
CA TYR A 132 8.37 11.84 -7.56
C TYR A 132 7.55 12.93 -8.28
N LEU A 133 6.26 12.68 -8.54
CA LEU A 133 5.35 13.66 -9.14
C LEU A 133 4.74 14.62 -8.10
N LEU A 134 5.15 14.52 -6.83
CA LEU A 134 4.61 15.35 -5.76
C LEU A 134 4.73 16.85 -6.07
N GLY A 135 3.60 17.52 -6.16
CA GLY A 135 3.53 18.94 -6.49
C GLY A 135 3.60 19.26 -8.00
N SER A 136 3.41 18.30 -8.89
CA SER A 136 3.51 18.51 -10.34
C SER A 136 2.27 19.13 -10.97
N CYS A 137 1.06 18.90 -10.44
CA CYS A 137 -0.14 19.53 -10.99
C CYS A 137 -0.23 21.03 -10.62
N ALA A 138 -1.02 21.77 -11.40
CA ALA A 138 -1.14 23.23 -11.24
C ALA A 138 -1.60 23.68 -9.81
N GLN A 139 -2.41 22.87 -9.14
CA GLN A 139 -2.86 23.16 -7.78
C GLN A 139 -1.81 22.78 -6.75
N CYS A 140 -1.25 21.57 -6.84
CA CYS A 140 -0.23 21.08 -5.91
C CYS A 140 1.06 21.90 -5.98
N SER A 141 1.43 22.46 -7.15
CA SER A 141 2.62 23.32 -7.31
C SER A 141 2.60 24.60 -6.46
N GLN A 142 1.44 24.99 -5.98
CA GLN A 142 1.26 26.15 -5.10
C GLN A 142 1.39 25.81 -3.61
N VAL A 143 1.56 24.55 -3.26
CA VAL A 143 1.62 24.04 -1.89
C VAL A 143 2.99 23.46 -1.61
N ASN A 144 3.49 23.63 -0.38
CA ASN A 144 4.74 23.02 0.03
C ASN A 144 4.66 21.49 -0.07
N LYS A 145 5.67 20.85 -0.66
CA LYS A 145 5.68 19.39 -0.91
C LYS A 145 5.61 18.58 0.38
N SER A 146 6.35 18.97 1.41
CA SER A 146 6.30 18.31 2.72
C SER A 146 4.88 18.36 3.30
N ARG A 147 4.19 19.50 3.15
CA ARG A 147 2.80 19.64 3.60
C ARG A 147 1.84 18.75 2.82
N LEU A 148 1.97 18.69 1.49
CA LEU A 148 1.18 17.79 0.66
C LEU A 148 1.34 16.34 1.09
N PHE A 149 2.58 15.91 1.31
CA PHE A 149 2.90 14.56 1.78
C PHE A 149 2.26 14.27 3.14
N VAL A 150 2.50 15.15 4.12
CA VAL A 150 1.99 14.98 5.49
C VAL A 150 0.47 14.87 5.52
N ASP A 151 -0.23 15.79 4.87
CA ASP A 151 -1.70 15.80 4.89
C ASP A 151 -2.29 14.55 4.25
N TYR A 152 -1.71 14.12 3.12
CA TYR A 152 -2.15 12.91 2.42
C TYR A 152 -1.89 11.65 3.25
N ILE A 153 -0.67 11.48 3.81
CA ILE A 153 -0.34 10.32 4.63
C ILE A 153 -1.19 10.28 5.90
N LYS A 154 -1.43 11.40 6.57
CA LYS A 154 -2.37 11.45 7.71
C LYS A 154 -3.73 10.89 7.35
N ALA A 155 -4.28 11.33 6.21
CA ALA A 155 -5.59 10.90 5.75
C ALA A 155 -5.63 9.38 5.45
N MET A 156 -4.59 8.83 4.84
CA MET A 156 -4.51 7.39 4.58
C MET A 156 -4.28 6.58 5.86
N CYS A 157 -3.50 7.10 6.81
CA CYS A 157 -3.36 6.49 8.14
C CYS A 157 -4.71 6.41 8.88
N GLU A 158 -5.56 7.44 8.77
CA GLU A 158 -6.93 7.40 9.34
C GLU A 158 -7.73 6.25 8.74
N VAL A 159 -7.68 6.06 7.42
CA VAL A 159 -8.37 4.95 6.74
C VAL A 159 -7.90 3.59 7.27
N VAL A 160 -6.60 3.42 7.50
CA VAL A 160 -6.06 2.18 8.10
C VAL A 160 -6.54 1.99 9.53
N LYS A 161 -6.54 3.06 10.33
CA LYS A 161 -7.00 3.03 11.74
C LYS A 161 -8.50 2.75 11.88
N GLU A 162 -9.32 3.18 10.94
CA GLU A 162 -10.76 2.84 10.89
C GLU A 162 -10.99 1.31 10.84
N MET A 163 -10.01 0.54 10.37
CA MET A 163 -10.03 -0.94 10.34
C MET A 163 -9.42 -1.58 11.59
N GLY A 164 -9.02 -0.79 12.59
CA GLY A 164 -8.33 -1.27 13.79
C GLY A 164 -6.88 -1.71 13.54
N LYS A 165 -6.26 -1.29 12.43
CA LYS A 165 -4.89 -1.65 12.08
C LYS A 165 -3.92 -0.49 12.27
N LYS A 166 -2.63 -0.82 12.37
CA LYS A 166 -1.53 0.15 12.47
C LYS A 166 -0.91 0.37 11.10
N PRO A 167 -0.79 1.63 10.63
CA PRO A 167 -0.22 1.93 9.34
C PRO A 167 1.31 1.78 9.33
N ILE A 168 1.82 1.31 8.18
CA ILE A 168 3.24 1.26 7.84
C ILE A 168 3.45 1.98 6.52
N ILE A 169 4.54 2.71 6.35
CA ILE A 169 4.99 3.31 5.08
C ILE A 169 6.47 3.03 4.84
N TRP A 170 6.87 3.14 3.58
CA TRP A 170 8.28 3.25 3.21
C TRP A 170 8.84 4.60 3.65
N ALA A 171 10.12 4.66 3.98
CA ALA A 171 10.73 5.82 4.62
C ALA A 171 11.45 6.78 3.66
N ASP A 172 11.64 6.43 2.39
CA ASP A 172 12.44 7.18 1.42
C ASP A 172 12.02 8.65 1.29
N ILE A 173 10.71 8.93 1.15
CA ILE A 173 10.20 10.29 1.03
C ILE A 173 10.34 11.07 2.34
N ILE A 174 10.10 10.42 3.48
CA ILE A 174 10.23 11.08 4.78
C ILE A 174 11.70 11.40 5.11
N LEU A 175 12.65 10.60 4.62
CA LEU A 175 14.07 10.89 4.76
C LEU A 175 14.49 12.13 3.95
N MET A 176 13.79 12.44 2.84
CA MET A 176 13.97 13.70 2.09
C MET A 176 13.30 14.90 2.79
N HIS A 177 12.32 14.66 3.66
CA HIS A 177 11.56 15.67 4.38
C HIS A 177 11.52 15.37 5.90
N PRO A 178 12.67 15.34 6.60
CA PRO A 178 12.73 14.91 7.99
C PRO A 178 11.92 15.77 8.95
N GLU A 179 11.66 17.03 8.60
CA GLU A 179 10.79 17.93 9.35
C GLU A 179 9.35 17.44 9.43
N ALA A 180 8.90 16.68 8.42
CA ALA A 180 7.54 16.14 8.36
C ALA A 180 7.26 15.05 9.39
N VAL A 181 8.29 14.37 9.91
CA VAL A 181 8.14 13.28 10.90
C VAL A 181 7.37 13.74 12.14
N GLN A 182 7.62 14.97 12.59
CA GLN A 182 6.97 15.52 13.80
C GLN A 182 5.47 15.75 13.61
N GLU A 183 5.04 15.92 12.37
CA GLU A 183 3.64 16.18 12.04
C GLU A 183 2.86 14.89 11.74
N LEU A 184 3.52 13.78 11.47
CA LEU A 184 2.89 12.49 11.18
C LEU A 184 2.43 11.77 12.46
N PRO A 185 1.49 10.81 12.37
CA PRO A 185 1.02 10.05 13.53
C PRO A 185 2.17 9.35 14.24
N LYS A 186 2.24 9.44 15.57
CA LYS A 186 3.31 8.85 16.39
C LYS A 186 3.35 7.32 16.37
N ASP A 187 2.26 6.69 15.99
CA ASP A 187 2.09 5.25 15.87
C ASP A 187 2.30 4.74 14.43
N LEU A 188 2.69 5.63 13.51
CA LEU A 188 3.09 5.28 12.16
C LEU A 188 4.46 4.60 12.19
N ILE A 189 4.55 3.46 11.52
CA ILE A 189 5.79 2.70 11.40
C ILE A 189 6.46 3.04 10.07
N TYR A 190 7.76 3.31 10.14
CA TYR A 190 8.60 3.60 8.97
C TYR A 190 9.47 2.40 8.68
N VAL A 191 9.48 1.95 7.43
CA VAL A 191 10.38 0.89 6.96
C VAL A 191 11.36 1.51 5.97
N ASP A 192 12.63 1.50 6.34
CA ASP A 192 13.70 1.96 5.46
C ASP A 192 14.10 0.84 4.50
N TRP A 193 14.40 1.23 3.25
CA TRP A 193 14.96 0.34 2.26
C TRP A 193 16.18 0.99 1.61
N ASN A 194 17.24 0.20 1.47
CA ASN A 194 18.49 0.64 0.86
C ASN A 194 19.20 -0.54 0.22
N TYR A 195 19.61 -0.38 -1.03
CA TYR A 195 20.30 -1.41 -1.81
C TYR A 195 21.80 -1.13 -2.00
N GLY A 196 22.36 -0.06 -1.41
CA GLY A 196 23.75 0.40 -1.58
C GLY A 196 24.62 0.24 -0.36
#